data_c6b9019d49b3d654756b08c7a742a43a
#
_entry.id   c6b9019d49b3d654756b08c7a742a43a
#
_cell.length_a   1.000
_cell.length_b   1.000
_cell.length_c   1.000
_cell.angle_alpha   90.00
_cell.angle_beta   90.00
_cell.angle_gamma   90.00
#
_symmetry.space_group_name_H-M   'P 1'
#
loop_
_entity.id
_entity.type
_entity.pdbx_description
1 polymer ?
#
loop_
_entity_poly.entity_id
_entity_poly.type
_entity_poly.pdbx_seq_one_letter_code
_entity_poly.pdbx_strand_id
1 'polypeptide(L)'
;VYEMGYGLDAEAKSAEIVICPGVGFDVIPTDCLAAYLKEKMPDATHLALGFAMKGSKVSKGTAKTSVEGMAHGGKIRENGEMKHVPLAFKEREIDYGFGPRNAITIPWGDVYTAFHSTGIPNIEVYYPNSSKSAAKLRKRQKYMKLLKVNWIKKIVQNRIDKIWKSNTAAQRAEAKSYVWGEVKNSTGESIEGRFTTVDGYDLTACGTVEVAEYLLADHSQSGYFTPSLLMGKDLLEKMPGFSGIEYK
;
A
#
# COMPACT_ATOMS: atom_id res chain seq x y z
N VAL A 1 12.56 -2.74 4.45
CA VAL A 1 12.89 -1.55 3.63
C VAL A 1 12.52 -0.30 4.39
N TYR A 2 11.23 -0.03 4.69
CA TYR A 2 10.77 1.20 5.34
C TYR A 2 11.41 1.44 6.71
N GLU A 3 11.40 0.45 7.60
CA GLU A 3 12.02 0.52 8.93
C GLU A 3 13.54 0.76 8.84
N MET A 4 14.21 0.10 7.91
CA MET A 4 15.64 0.31 7.66
C MET A 4 15.91 1.73 7.14
N GLY A 5 15.10 2.22 6.20
CA GLY A 5 15.23 3.57 5.67
C GLY A 5 15.05 4.63 6.75
N TYR A 6 14.05 4.46 7.60
CA TYR A 6 13.82 5.36 8.73
C TYR A 6 14.99 5.35 9.73
N GLY A 7 15.58 4.17 9.97
CA GLY A 7 16.77 4.07 10.83
C GLY A 7 17.99 4.82 10.31
N LEU A 8 18.02 5.20 9.05
CA LEU A 8 19.07 5.99 8.40
C LEU A 8 18.75 7.50 8.35
N ASP A 9 17.67 7.96 8.97
CA ASP A 9 17.23 9.37 8.90
C ASP A 9 18.32 10.35 9.34
N ALA A 10 19.01 10.09 10.46
CA ALA A 10 20.07 10.95 10.97
C ALA A 10 21.28 10.98 10.04
N GLU A 11 21.65 9.83 9.45
CA GLU A 11 22.75 9.75 8.48
C GLU A 11 22.40 10.48 7.18
N ALA A 12 21.16 10.31 6.71
CA ALA A 12 20.66 11.01 5.52
C ALA A 12 20.65 12.54 5.71
N LYS A 13 20.23 13.01 6.89
CA LYS A 13 20.31 14.45 7.25
C LYS A 13 21.73 14.95 7.27
N SER A 14 22.65 14.20 7.86
CA SER A 14 24.08 14.57 7.90
C SER A 14 24.74 14.58 6.52
N ALA A 15 24.26 13.72 5.62
CA ALA A 15 24.75 13.64 4.24
C ALA A 15 24.01 14.58 3.27
N GLU A 16 23.03 15.34 3.76
CA GLU A 16 22.17 16.22 2.95
C GLU A 16 21.47 15.51 1.78
N ILE A 17 21.03 14.23 2.02
CA ILE A 17 20.31 13.45 1.03
C ILE A 17 18.90 13.11 1.52
N VAL A 18 18.00 12.77 0.57
CA VAL A 18 16.65 12.33 0.84
C VAL A 18 16.55 10.81 0.67
N ILE A 19 15.92 10.14 1.63
CA ILE A 19 15.47 8.75 1.55
C ILE A 19 13.96 8.75 1.50
N CYS A 20 13.38 8.43 0.35
CA CYS A 20 11.93 8.34 0.17
C CYS A 20 11.57 7.01 -0.50
N PRO A 21 11.39 5.92 0.27
CA PRO A 21 10.93 4.64 -0.29
C PRO A 21 9.43 4.69 -0.56
N GLY A 22 8.97 3.85 -1.53
CA GLY A 22 7.54 3.76 -1.84
C GLY A 22 7.02 4.85 -2.77
N VAL A 23 7.86 5.37 -3.67
CA VAL A 23 7.52 6.39 -4.66
C VAL A 23 6.71 5.85 -5.85
N GLY A 24 5.87 4.87 -5.62
CA GLY A 24 4.99 4.25 -6.61
C GLY A 24 3.62 3.95 -6.04
N PHE A 25 2.87 3.07 -6.73
CA PHE A 25 1.54 2.65 -6.29
C PHE A 25 1.53 2.00 -4.91
N ASP A 26 2.66 1.45 -4.49
CA ASP A 26 2.76 0.79 -3.18
C ASP A 26 2.53 1.74 -2.00
N VAL A 27 2.69 3.06 -2.19
CA VAL A 27 2.51 4.02 -1.09
C VAL A 27 1.84 5.31 -1.55
N ILE A 28 2.22 5.95 -2.68
CA ILE A 28 1.73 7.30 -3.04
C ILE A 28 0.21 7.45 -2.87
N PRO A 29 -0.65 6.64 -3.49
CA PRO A 29 -2.09 6.89 -3.46
C PRO A 29 -2.71 6.70 -2.08
N THR A 30 -2.24 5.72 -1.33
CA THR A 30 -2.77 5.40 0.00
C THR A 30 -2.22 6.32 1.08
N ASP A 31 -0.95 6.70 1.01
CA ASP A 31 -0.30 7.64 1.93
C ASP A 31 -0.89 9.06 1.79
N CYS A 32 -1.06 9.54 0.56
CA CYS A 32 -1.72 10.82 0.31
C CYS A 32 -3.19 10.81 0.78
N LEU A 33 -3.95 9.73 0.52
CA LEU A 33 -5.31 9.61 1.04
C LEU A 33 -5.33 9.60 2.56
N ALA A 34 -4.41 8.91 3.22
CA ALA A 34 -4.29 8.90 4.66
C ALA A 34 -4.04 10.31 5.22
N ALA A 35 -3.19 11.09 4.57
CA ALA A 35 -2.92 12.48 4.94
C ALA A 35 -4.16 13.38 4.77
N TYR A 36 -4.91 13.24 3.66
CA TYR A 36 -6.18 13.95 3.45
C TYR A 36 -7.22 13.60 4.52
N LEU A 37 -7.36 12.32 4.86
CA LEU A 37 -8.31 11.86 5.88
C LEU A 37 -7.91 12.34 7.28
N LYS A 38 -6.60 12.31 7.59
CA LYS A 38 -6.08 12.84 8.86
C LYS A 38 -6.33 14.33 9.03
N GLU A 39 -6.23 15.10 7.98
CA GLU A 39 -6.56 16.53 8.01
C GLU A 39 -8.04 16.78 8.31
N LYS A 40 -8.94 15.94 7.76
CA LYS A 40 -10.39 16.02 8.02
C LYS A 40 -10.78 15.54 9.43
N MET A 41 -10.02 14.61 9.99
CA MET A 41 -10.24 14.07 11.35
C MET A 41 -8.90 14.05 12.11
N PRO A 42 -8.48 15.19 12.67
CA PRO A 42 -7.20 15.31 13.37
C PRO A 42 -7.04 14.40 14.59
N ASP A 43 -8.15 14.03 15.24
CA ASP A 43 -8.23 13.14 16.40
C ASP A 43 -8.40 11.66 16.05
N ALA A 44 -8.24 11.30 14.76
CA ALA A 44 -8.35 9.91 14.32
C ALA A 44 -7.35 9.00 15.05
N THR A 45 -7.87 7.88 15.53
CA THR A 45 -7.12 6.84 16.25
C THR A 45 -6.96 5.55 15.44
N HIS A 46 -7.78 5.37 14.42
CA HIS A 46 -7.76 4.20 13.53
C HIS A 46 -7.77 4.64 12.07
N LEU A 47 -7.00 3.94 11.25
CA LEU A 47 -6.91 4.11 9.80
C LEU A 47 -7.04 2.74 9.14
N ALA A 48 -7.99 2.61 8.25
CA ALA A 48 -8.08 1.48 7.34
C ALA A 48 -7.88 2.00 5.91
N LEU A 49 -6.95 1.42 5.20
CA LEU A 49 -6.69 1.71 3.79
C LEU A 49 -7.00 0.48 2.95
N GLY A 50 -7.25 0.68 1.69
CA GLY A 50 -7.48 -0.44 0.79
C GLY A 50 -7.41 -0.01 -0.66
N PHE A 51 -7.10 -0.97 -1.53
CA PHE A 51 -7.10 -0.73 -2.97
C PHE A 51 -7.57 -1.97 -3.72
N ALA A 52 -8.08 -1.73 -4.92
CA ALA A 52 -8.52 -2.77 -5.84
C ALA A 52 -8.06 -2.43 -7.26
N MET A 53 -7.77 -3.44 -8.07
CA MET A 53 -7.42 -3.28 -9.47
C MET A 53 -8.50 -3.94 -10.35
N LYS A 54 -8.95 -3.25 -11.40
CA LYS A 54 -9.89 -3.77 -12.37
C LYS A 54 -9.29 -3.66 -13.77
N GLY A 55 -9.40 -4.73 -14.55
CA GLY A 55 -8.81 -4.80 -15.89
C GLY A 55 -7.33 -5.16 -15.94
N SER A 56 -6.66 -5.21 -14.80
CA SER A 56 -5.23 -5.54 -14.68
C SER A 56 -5.00 -6.76 -13.80
N LYS A 57 -3.92 -7.47 -14.07
CA LYS A 57 -3.38 -8.53 -13.22
C LYS A 57 -2.06 -8.07 -12.62
N VAL A 58 -1.74 -8.55 -11.43
CA VAL A 58 -0.43 -8.29 -10.84
C VAL A 58 0.70 -8.80 -11.75
N SER A 59 1.81 -8.09 -11.79
CA SER A 59 2.97 -8.48 -12.60
C SER A 59 3.58 -9.79 -12.11
N LYS A 60 4.40 -10.41 -12.96
CA LYS A 60 5.19 -11.58 -12.58
C LYS A 60 6.09 -11.30 -11.37
N GLY A 61 6.70 -10.11 -11.34
CA GLY A 61 7.51 -9.64 -10.21
C GLY A 61 6.68 -9.58 -8.92
N THR A 62 5.55 -8.90 -8.94
CA THR A 62 4.63 -8.79 -7.79
C THR A 62 4.13 -10.17 -7.32
N ALA A 63 3.83 -11.08 -8.25
CA ALA A 63 3.44 -12.45 -7.87
C ALA A 63 4.55 -13.19 -7.13
N LYS A 64 5.82 -13.05 -7.56
CA LYS A 64 6.99 -13.64 -6.86
C LYS A 64 7.22 -13.02 -5.49
N THR A 65 7.16 -11.71 -5.38
CA THR A 65 7.31 -10.99 -4.11
C THR A 65 6.21 -11.36 -3.13
N SER A 66 4.96 -11.55 -3.62
CA SER A 66 3.85 -12.01 -2.79
C SER A 66 4.10 -13.40 -2.19
N VAL A 67 4.74 -14.32 -2.95
CA VAL A 67 5.15 -15.63 -2.42
C VAL A 67 6.15 -15.51 -1.28
N GLU A 68 7.10 -14.59 -1.39
CA GLU A 68 8.05 -14.29 -0.30
C GLU A 68 7.34 -13.71 0.92
N GLY A 69 6.45 -12.74 0.71
CA GLY A 69 5.64 -12.15 1.78
C GLY A 69 4.79 -13.14 2.54
N MET A 70 4.15 -14.08 1.84
CA MET A 70 3.30 -15.12 2.46
C MET A 70 4.03 -15.97 3.51
N ALA A 71 5.34 -16.14 3.39
CA ALA A 71 6.16 -16.88 4.36
C ALA A 71 6.25 -16.18 5.73
N HIS A 72 6.01 -14.87 5.76
CA HIS A 72 6.16 -14.03 6.95
C HIS A 72 4.83 -13.74 7.67
N GLY A 73 3.69 -14.13 7.08
CA GLY A 73 2.37 -13.84 7.64
C GLY A 73 1.87 -12.45 7.30
N GLY A 74 0.84 -11.98 8.04
CA GLY A 74 0.30 -10.65 7.96
C GLY A 74 0.97 -9.67 8.91
N LYS A 75 0.76 -8.39 8.68
CA LYS A 75 1.18 -7.29 9.58
C LYS A 75 0.07 -6.26 9.68
N ILE A 76 -0.11 -5.71 10.86
CA ILE A 76 -0.93 -4.54 11.17
C ILE A 76 -0.15 -3.63 12.10
N ARG A 77 -0.61 -2.40 12.27
CA ARG A 77 -0.16 -1.55 13.37
C ARG A 77 -1.26 -1.48 14.43
N GLU A 78 -0.92 -1.65 15.69
CA GLU A 78 -1.84 -1.55 16.80
C GLU A 78 -1.16 -0.84 17.97
N ASN A 79 -1.80 0.20 18.49
CA ASN A 79 -1.27 1.05 19.56
C ASN A 79 0.14 1.62 19.25
N GLY A 80 0.38 2.01 18.00
CA GLY A 80 1.67 2.54 17.55
C GLY A 80 2.73 1.49 17.23
N GLU A 81 2.49 0.20 17.50
CA GLU A 81 3.46 -0.88 17.32
C GLU A 81 3.10 -1.80 16.15
N MET A 82 4.13 -2.28 15.44
CA MET A 82 3.97 -3.27 14.39
C MET A 82 3.68 -4.64 14.97
N LYS A 83 2.52 -5.22 14.65
CA LYS A 83 2.15 -6.57 15.09
C LYS A 83 2.16 -7.56 13.93
N HIS A 84 2.77 -8.72 14.17
CA HIS A 84 2.63 -9.89 13.30
C HIS A 84 1.32 -10.60 13.59
N VAL A 85 0.53 -10.80 12.55
CA VAL A 85 -0.78 -11.45 12.60
C VAL A 85 -0.87 -12.57 11.56
N PRO A 86 -1.87 -13.46 11.64
CA PRO A 86 -2.13 -14.43 10.57
C PRO A 86 -2.40 -13.75 9.22
N LEU A 87 -2.13 -14.47 8.12
CA LEU A 87 -2.61 -14.05 6.79
C LEU A 87 -4.14 -13.97 6.79
N ALA A 88 -4.68 -12.94 6.14
CA ALA A 88 -6.12 -12.66 6.13
C ALA A 88 -6.70 -12.55 7.56
N PHE A 89 -6.01 -11.84 8.44
CA PHE A 89 -6.34 -11.72 9.87
C PHE A 89 -7.76 -11.19 10.09
N LYS A 90 -8.11 -10.10 9.41
CA LYS A 90 -9.45 -9.54 9.42
C LYS A 90 -10.07 -9.60 8.02
N GLU A 91 -11.39 -9.69 8.00
CA GLU A 91 -12.22 -9.52 6.81
C GLU A 91 -13.22 -8.41 7.04
N ARG A 92 -13.49 -7.62 6.00
CA ARG A 92 -14.59 -6.66 5.98
C ARG A 92 -15.10 -6.47 4.56
N GLU A 93 -16.33 -5.98 4.42
CA GLU A 93 -16.86 -5.52 3.16
C GLU A 93 -16.46 -4.07 2.92
N ILE A 94 -15.95 -3.75 1.73
CA ILE A 94 -15.53 -2.41 1.32
C ILE A 94 -16.11 -2.11 -0.05
N ASP A 95 -16.72 -0.92 -0.20
CA ASP A 95 -17.12 -0.38 -1.50
C ASP A 95 -16.04 0.54 -2.04
N TYR A 96 -15.26 0.01 -2.98
CA TYR A 96 -14.21 0.75 -3.67
C TYR A 96 -14.72 1.74 -4.74
N GLY A 97 -16.05 1.90 -4.90
CA GLY A 97 -16.66 2.72 -5.95
C GLY A 97 -17.24 1.92 -7.13
N PHE A 98 -17.21 0.59 -7.04
CA PHE A 98 -17.83 -0.31 -8.03
C PHE A 98 -18.66 -1.43 -7.38
N GLY A 99 -19.20 -1.12 -6.22
CA GLY A 99 -20.01 -2.01 -5.37
C GLY A 99 -19.17 -2.78 -4.34
N PRO A 100 -19.83 -3.24 -3.27
CA PRO A 100 -19.17 -3.85 -2.12
C PRO A 100 -18.42 -5.13 -2.50
N ARG A 101 -17.25 -5.30 -1.89
CA ARG A 101 -16.37 -6.47 -2.06
C ARG A 101 -15.85 -6.91 -0.70
N ASN A 102 -15.85 -8.21 -0.47
CA ASN A 102 -15.11 -8.76 0.65
C ASN A 102 -13.62 -8.49 0.46
N ALA A 103 -12.98 -7.97 1.49
CA ALA A 103 -11.57 -7.64 1.53
C ALA A 103 -10.91 -8.22 2.77
N ILE A 104 -9.63 -8.54 2.68
CA ILE A 104 -8.82 -9.12 3.75
C ILE A 104 -7.64 -8.22 4.07
N THR A 105 -7.18 -8.26 5.29
CA THR A 105 -5.94 -7.56 5.66
C THR A 105 -4.73 -8.17 4.96
N ILE A 106 -3.87 -7.29 4.46
CA ILE A 106 -2.58 -7.62 3.83
C ILE A 106 -1.44 -6.83 4.47
N PRO A 107 -0.20 -7.37 4.49
CA PRO A 107 0.99 -6.66 4.99
C PRO A 107 1.51 -5.68 3.93
N TRP A 108 0.86 -4.57 3.75
CA TRP A 108 1.23 -3.54 2.77
C TRP A 108 2.12 -2.46 3.40
N GLY A 109 2.81 -1.67 2.55
CA GLY A 109 3.76 -0.66 3.00
C GLY A 109 3.19 0.36 3.98
N ASP A 110 1.93 0.76 3.77
CA ASP A 110 1.26 1.78 4.59
C ASP A 110 1.05 1.40 6.05
N VAL A 111 1.06 0.11 6.38
CA VAL A 111 1.07 -0.31 7.80
C VAL A 111 2.27 0.30 8.54
N TYR A 112 3.35 0.57 7.79
CA TYR A 112 4.54 1.26 8.31
C TYR A 112 4.50 2.75 8.01
N THR A 113 4.35 3.14 6.75
CA THR A 113 4.54 4.53 6.28
C THR A 113 3.45 5.47 6.78
N ALA A 114 2.18 5.05 6.79
CA ALA A 114 1.08 5.90 7.20
C ALA A 114 1.12 6.31 8.68
N PHE A 115 1.84 5.59 9.53
CA PHE A 115 2.10 6.01 10.90
C PHE A 115 3.03 7.23 10.94
N HIS A 116 4.03 7.26 10.08
CA HIS A 116 4.95 8.40 10.00
C HIS A 116 4.28 9.64 9.41
N SER A 117 3.43 9.47 8.40
CA SER A 117 2.73 10.57 7.75
C SER A 117 1.54 11.12 8.56
N THR A 118 0.88 10.29 9.37
CA THR A 118 -0.38 10.68 10.04
C THR A 118 -0.33 10.66 11.57
N GLY A 119 0.59 9.90 12.16
CA GLY A 119 0.62 9.64 13.61
C GLY A 119 -0.51 8.75 14.11
N ILE A 120 -1.36 8.18 13.24
CA ILE A 120 -2.49 7.33 13.65
C ILE A 120 -1.94 5.99 14.17
N PRO A 121 -2.28 5.60 15.43
CA PRO A 121 -1.65 4.44 16.07
C PRO A 121 -2.17 3.07 15.64
N ASN A 122 -3.34 2.98 15.00
CA ASN A 122 -3.92 1.72 14.56
C ASN A 122 -4.15 1.75 13.05
N ILE A 123 -3.44 0.89 12.30
CA ILE A 123 -3.44 0.92 10.84
C ILE A 123 -3.59 -0.49 10.27
N GLU A 124 -4.52 -0.64 9.34
CA GLU A 124 -4.77 -1.87 8.59
C GLU A 124 -4.88 -1.56 7.10
N VAL A 125 -4.37 -2.46 6.26
CA VAL A 125 -4.52 -2.33 4.82
C VAL A 125 -5.27 -3.54 4.26
N TYR A 126 -6.19 -3.30 3.35
CA TYR A 126 -7.12 -4.28 2.82
C TYR A 126 -7.00 -4.45 1.31
N TYR A 127 -7.19 -5.67 0.86
CA TYR A 127 -7.24 -6.03 -0.55
C TYR A 127 -8.41 -6.96 -0.85
N PRO A 128 -9.14 -6.79 -1.96
CA PRO A 128 -10.27 -7.64 -2.30
C PRO A 128 -9.89 -9.12 -2.37
N ASN A 129 -10.64 -9.95 -1.66
CA ASN A 129 -10.48 -11.39 -1.70
C ASN A 129 -11.80 -12.05 -1.33
N SER A 130 -12.11 -13.20 -1.91
CA SER A 130 -13.32 -13.94 -1.50
C SER A 130 -13.12 -14.59 -0.14
N SER A 131 -14.18 -14.64 0.70
CA SER A 131 -14.14 -15.33 2.00
C SER A 131 -13.69 -16.78 1.88
N LYS A 132 -14.05 -17.47 0.77
CA LYS A 132 -13.58 -18.83 0.48
C LYS A 132 -12.06 -18.89 0.29
N SER A 133 -11.48 -17.93 -0.40
CA SER A 133 -10.01 -17.82 -0.58
C SER A 133 -9.32 -17.43 0.72
N ALA A 134 -9.88 -16.52 1.49
CA ALA A 134 -9.38 -16.11 2.81
C ALA A 134 -9.31 -17.32 3.77
N ALA A 135 -10.38 -18.11 3.84
CA ALA A 135 -10.41 -19.32 4.65
C ALA A 135 -9.34 -20.35 4.23
N LYS A 136 -9.12 -20.52 2.90
CA LYS A 136 -8.04 -21.37 2.39
C LYS A 136 -6.67 -20.85 2.78
N LEU A 137 -6.47 -19.53 2.70
CA LEU A 137 -5.22 -18.88 3.06
C LEU A 137 -4.86 -19.13 4.53
N ARG A 138 -5.82 -18.91 5.45
CA ARG A 138 -5.66 -19.18 6.89
C ARG A 138 -5.34 -20.65 7.16
N LYS A 139 -6.07 -21.58 6.56
CA LYS A 139 -5.81 -23.04 6.73
C LYS A 139 -4.42 -23.45 6.24
N ARG A 140 -3.93 -22.83 5.16
CA ARG A 140 -2.64 -23.17 4.56
C ARG A 140 -1.45 -22.42 5.17
N GLN A 141 -1.69 -21.45 6.02
CA GLN A 141 -0.64 -20.59 6.58
C GLN A 141 0.52 -21.37 7.22
N LYS A 142 0.23 -22.45 7.95
CA LYS A 142 1.27 -23.29 8.54
C LYS A 142 2.24 -23.87 7.50
N TYR A 143 1.76 -24.17 6.30
CA TYR A 143 2.56 -24.68 5.19
C TYR A 143 3.30 -23.57 4.45
N MET A 144 2.81 -22.31 4.50
CA MET A 144 3.50 -21.17 3.89
C MET A 144 4.86 -20.90 4.52
N LYS A 145 5.08 -21.31 5.77
CA LYS A 145 6.39 -21.25 6.43
C LYS A 145 7.46 -22.04 5.67
N LEU A 146 7.08 -23.08 4.92
CA LEU A 146 8.01 -23.84 4.06
C LEU A 146 8.62 -22.98 2.94
N LEU A 147 7.96 -21.89 2.55
CA LEU A 147 8.50 -20.93 1.57
C LEU A 147 9.72 -20.16 2.09
N LYS A 148 10.06 -20.25 3.38
CA LYS A 148 11.32 -19.78 3.93
C LYS A 148 12.51 -20.62 3.45
N VAL A 149 12.25 -21.85 3.03
CA VAL A 149 13.28 -22.75 2.47
C VAL A 149 13.50 -22.38 1.00
N ASN A 150 14.72 -21.95 0.69
CA ASN A 150 15.06 -21.35 -0.61
C ASN A 150 14.74 -22.23 -1.83
N TRP A 151 14.99 -23.55 -1.75
CA TRP A 151 14.71 -24.43 -2.89
C TRP A 151 13.22 -24.60 -3.14
N ILE A 152 12.37 -24.66 -2.08
CA ILE A 152 10.90 -24.71 -2.20
C ILE A 152 10.39 -23.41 -2.80
N LYS A 153 10.86 -22.27 -2.28
CA LYS A 153 10.54 -20.94 -2.83
C LYS A 153 10.87 -20.85 -4.32
N LYS A 154 12.06 -21.30 -4.70
CA LYS A 154 12.53 -21.29 -6.10
C LYS A 154 11.66 -22.15 -7.02
N ILE A 155 11.19 -23.31 -6.55
CA ILE A 155 10.27 -24.15 -7.33
C ILE A 155 8.95 -23.40 -7.60
N VAL A 156 8.38 -22.74 -6.57
CA VAL A 156 7.12 -21.97 -6.73
C VAL A 156 7.34 -20.77 -7.65
N GLN A 157 8.43 -20.04 -7.50
CA GLN A 157 8.78 -18.90 -8.36
C GLN A 157 9.01 -19.33 -9.82
N ASN A 158 9.70 -20.43 -10.06
CA ASN A 158 9.89 -20.98 -11.40
C ASN A 158 8.56 -21.42 -12.06
N ARG A 159 7.61 -21.90 -11.26
CA ARG A 159 6.27 -22.21 -11.76
C ARG A 159 5.51 -20.93 -12.16
N ILE A 160 5.65 -19.85 -11.39
CA ILE A 160 5.10 -18.53 -11.77
C ILE A 160 5.71 -18.09 -13.10
N ASP A 161 7.01 -18.22 -13.30
CA ASP A 161 7.68 -17.85 -14.57
C ASP A 161 7.08 -18.53 -15.79
N LYS A 162 6.68 -19.78 -15.64
CA LYS A 162 6.15 -20.59 -16.76
C LYS A 162 4.69 -20.28 -17.09
N ILE A 163 3.86 -19.99 -16.08
CA ILE A 163 2.41 -19.89 -16.26
C ILE A 163 1.86 -18.48 -16.23
N TRP A 164 2.64 -17.51 -15.70
CA TRP A 164 2.16 -16.15 -15.49
C TRP A 164 2.34 -15.30 -16.75
N LYS A 165 1.23 -14.77 -17.24
CA LYS A 165 1.23 -13.82 -18.35
C LYS A 165 1.04 -12.41 -17.82
N SER A 166 1.97 -11.52 -18.13
CA SER A 166 1.86 -10.09 -17.81
C SER A 166 0.78 -9.42 -18.67
N ASN A 167 0.26 -8.30 -18.21
CA ASN A 167 -0.67 -7.49 -18.99
C ASN A 167 0.01 -6.93 -20.24
N THR A 168 -0.74 -6.84 -21.31
CA THR A 168 -0.34 -6.09 -22.51
C THR A 168 -0.47 -4.58 -22.25
N ALA A 169 0.15 -3.75 -23.08
CA ALA A 169 0.00 -2.30 -23.01
C ALA A 169 -1.48 -1.88 -23.15
N ALA A 170 -2.23 -2.48 -24.07
CA ALA A 170 -3.66 -2.22 -24.24
C ALA A 170 -4.47 -2.56 -22.98
N GLN A 171 -4.20 -3.70 -22.34
CA GLN A 171 -4.86 -4.08 -21.08
C GLN A 171 -4.56 -3.10 -19.94
N ARG A 172 -3.31 -2.57 -19.85
CA ARG A 172 -2.98 -1.55 -18.86
C ARG A 172 -3.68 -0.23 -19.12
N ALA A 173 -3.76 0.20 -20.37
CA ALA A 173 -4.40 1.45 -20.73
C ALA A 173 -5.91 1.50 -20.37
N GLU A 174 -6.59 0.34 -20.35
CA GLU A 174 -7.99 0.21 -19.93
C GLU A 174 -8.16 -0.07 -18.41
N ALA A 175 -7.07 -0.42 -17.72
CA ALA A 175 -7.12 -0.80 -16.33
C ALA A 175 -7.24 0.44 -15.43
N LYS A 176 -7.96 0.26 -14.32
CA LYS A 176 -8.13 1.27 -13.28
C LYS A 176 -7.78 0.71 -11.92
N SER A 177 -7.14 1.54 -11.13
CA SER A 177 -6.95 1.32 -9.69
C SER A 177 -7.98 2.12 -8.92
N TYR A 178 -8.52 1.51 -7.89
CA TYR A 178 -9.50 2.06 -6.98
C TYR A 178 -8.89 2.09 -5.60
N VAL A 179 -8.88 3.23 -4.97
CA VAL A 179 -8.28 3.44 -3.64
C VAL A 179 -9.37 3.88 -2.69
N TRP A 180 -9.32 3.34 -1.49
CA TRP A 180 -10.29 3.60 -0.43
C TRP A 180 -9.54 3.78 0.91
N GLY A 181 -10.07 4.62 1.76
CA GLY A 181 -9.58 4.79 3.12
C GLY A 181 -10.71 5.18 4.07
N GLU A 182 -10.54 4.83 5.34
CA GLU A 182 -11.45 5.17 6.42
C GLU A 182 -10.62 5.56 7.64
N VAL A 183 -10.94 6.68 8.24
CA VAL A 183 -10.44 7.04 9.58
C VAL A 183 -11.58 6.99 10.59
N LYS A 184 -11.24 6.63 11.85
CA LYS A 184 -12.15 6.66 12.99
C LYS A 184 -11.47 7.30 14.19
N ASN A 185 -12.26 8.08 14.95
CA ASN A 185 -11.82 8.62 16.24
C ASN A 185 -12.27 7.72 17.40
N SER A 186 -11.93 8.12 18.63
CA SER A 186 -12.28 7.39 19.86
C SER A 186 -13.77 7.46 20.20
N THR A 187 -14.53 8.40 19.63
CA THR A 187 -15.98 8.53 19.83
C THR A 187 -16.78 7.65 18.88
N GLY A 188 -16.12 7.04 17.89
CA GLY A 188 -16.73 6.15 16.90
C GLY A 188 -17.20 6.87 15.63
N GLU A 189 -16.93 8.17 15.51
CA GLU A 189 -17.15 8.88 14.25
C GLU A 189 -16.17 8.40 13.19
N SER A 190 -16.60 8.37 11.93
CA SER A 190 -15.76 7.93 10.82
C SER A 190 -15.94 8.81 9.58
N ILE A 191 -14.86 8.92 8.82
CA ILE A 191 -14.86 9.54 7.49
C ILE A 191 -14.23 8.54 6.52
N GLU A 192 -14.93 8.27 5.43
CA GLU A 192 -14.41 7.50 4.31
C GLU A 192 -14.01 8.43 3.17
N GLY A 193 -12.97 8.04 2.42
CA GLY A 193 -12.58 8.68 1.18
C GLY A 193 -12.25 7.62 0.13
N ARG A 194 -12.60 7.86 -1.12
CA ARG A 194 -12.27 6.97 -2.23
C ARG A 194 -12.03 7.74 -3.51
N PHE A 195 -11.21 7.18 -4.37
CA PHE A 195 -10.92 7.74 -5.69
C PHE A 195 -10.41 6.67 -6.65
N THR A 196 -10.27 7.02 -7.91
CA THR A 196 -9.68 6.15 -8.94
C THR A 196 -8.45 6.79 -9.57
N THR A 197 -7.55 5.94 -10.07
CA THR A 197 -6.39 6.32 -10.88
C THR A 197 -6.24 5.35 -12.06
N VAL A 198 -5.23 5.58 -12.90
CA VAL A 198 -4.80 4.62 -13.93
C VAL A 198 -4.31 3.30 -13.33
N ASP A 199 -3.84 2.39 -14.17
CA ASP A 199 -3.14 1.16 -13.75
C ASP A 199 -2.01 1.47 -12.76
N GLY A 200 -1.85 0.62 -11.74
CA GLY A 200 -0.86 0.85 -10.67
C GLY A 200 0.59 0.87 -11.15
N TYR A 201 0.94 0.20 -12.27
CA TYR A 201 2.29 0.25 -12.84
C TYR A 201 2.54 1.57 -13.57
N ASP A 202 1.56 2.08 -14.29
CA ASP A 202 1.66 3.38 -14.97
C ASP A 202 1.71 4.51 -13.93
N LEU A 203 0.93 4.42 -12.85
CA LEU A 203 1.05 5.35 -11.71
C LEU A 203 2.44 5.27 -11.07
N THR A 204 2.99 4.06 -10.89
CA THR A 204 4.34 3.89 -10.33
C THR A 204 5.40 4.59 -11.17
N ALA A 205 5.32 4.46 -12.50
CA ALA A 205 6.25 5.14 -13.40
C ALA A 205 6.14 6.67 -13.27
N CYS A 206 4.91 7.20 -13.34
CA CYS A 206 4.67 8.64 -13.19
C CYS A 206 5.09 9.16 -11.81
N GLY A 207 4.70 8.50 -10.73
CA GLY A 207 5.05 8.91 -9.37
C GLY A 207 6.56 8.90 -9.12
N THR A 208 7.28 7.92 -9.68
CA THR A 208 8.74 7.89 -9.60
C THR A 208 9.38 9.08 -10.31
N VAL A 209 8.87 9.45 -11.48
CA VAL A 209 9.37 10.62 -12.25
C VAL A 209 9.06 11.91 -11.50
N GLU A 210 7.82 12.09 -11.02
CA GLU A 210 7.41 13.29 -10.25
C GLU A 210 8.28 13.50 -9.01
N VAL A 211 8.57 12.44 -8.26
CA VAL A 211 9.44 12.54 -7.08
C VAL A 211 10.88 12.81 -7.49
N ALA A 212 11.38 12.20 -8.57
CA ALA A 212 12.73 12.47 -9.07
C ALA A 212 12.89 13.92 -9.56
N GLU A 213 11.94 14.45 -10.30
CA GLU A 213 11.93 15.84 -10.75
C GLU A 213 11.86 16.82 -9.57
N TYR A 214 11.03 16.51 -8.57
CA TYR A 214 10.98 17.30 -7.33
C TYR A 214 12.34 17.32 -6.62
N LEU A 215 13.01 16.16 -6.50
CA LEU A 215 14.31 16.07 -5.85
C LEU A 215 15.45 16.71 -6.65
N LEU A 216 15.32 16.82 -7.98
CA LEU A 216 16.28 17.52 -8.83
C LEU A 216 16.08 19.03 -8.85
N ALA A 217 14.91 19.53 -8.44
CA ALA A 217 14.70 20.93 -8.18
C ALA A 217 15.50 21.35 -6.93
N ASP A 218 15.86 22.65 -6.85
CA ASP A 218 16.59 23.15 -5.70
C ASP A 218 15.70 23.23 -4.47
N HIS A 219 15.89 22.30 -3.53
CA HIS A 219 15.21 22.27 -2.24
C HIS A 219 16.14 21.78 -1.12
N SER A 220 15.89 22.23 0.10
CA SER A 220 16.75 22.03 1.27
C SER A 220 16.35 20.83 2.15
N GLN A 221 15.45 19.95 1.68
CA GLN A 221 15.00 18.80 2.47
C GLN A 221 16.07 17.71 2.51
N SER A 222 16.29 17.13 3.69
CA SER A 222 17.14 15.95 3.89
C SER A 222 16.57 15.06 4.99
N GLY A 223 16.83 13.77 4.91
CA GLY A 223 16.33 12.77 5.86
C GLY A 223 15.39 11.76 5.23
N TYR A 224 14.62 11.08 6.07
CA TYR A 224 13.64 10.08 5.65
C TYR A 224 12.25 10.71 5.50
N PHE A 225 11.58 10.42 4.39
CA PHE A 225 10.23 10.89 4.11
C PHE A 225 9.35 9.78 3.54
N THR A 226 8.05 9.86 3.80
CA THR A 226 7.04 9.23 2.95
C THR A 226 6.72 10.18 1.78
N PRO A 227 6.11 9.73 0.69
CA PRO A 227 5.76 10.61 -0.42
C PRO A 227 4.92 11.82 0.00
N SER A 228 3.92 11.62 0.88
CA SER A 228 3.07 12.71 1.35
C SER A 228 3.79 13.68 2.29
N LEU A 229 4.78 13.22 3.05
CA LEU A 229 5.63 14.09 3.87
C LEU A 229 6.65 14.88 3.03
N LEU A 230 7.15 14.29 1.93
CA LEU A 230 8.12 14.92 1.05
C LEU A 230 7.49 16.03 0.18
N MET A 231 6.38 15.71 -0.47
CA MET A 231 5.77 16.56 -1.50
C MET A 231 4.37 17.09 -1.12
N GLY A 232 3.87 16.73 0.05
CA GLY A 232 2.50 17.02 0.46
C GLY A 232 1.49 16.01 -0.08
N LYS A 233 0.29 16.02 0.51
CA LYS A 233 -0.83 15.15 0.07
C LYS A 233 -1.29 15.44 -1.35
N ASP A 234 -1.11 16.69 -1.82
CA ASP A 234 -1.51 17.18 -3.13
C ASP A 234 -0.66 16.56 -4.28
N LEU A 235 0.41 15.80 -3.96
CA LEU A 235 1.09 14.93 -4.92
C LEU A 235 0.08 14.04 -5.67
N LEU A 236 -1.00 13.64 -5.00
CA LEU A 236 -2.04 12.82 -5.61
C LEU A 236 -2.71 13.50 -6.81
N GLU A 237 -2.84 14.82 -6.82
CA GLU A 237 -3.45 15.59 -7.91
C GLU A 237 -2.60 15.56 -9.19
N LYS A 238 -1.28 15.30 -9.04
CA LYS A 238 -0.37 15.12 -10.17
C LYS A 238 -0.42 13.72 -10.77
N MET A 239 -1.06 12.77 -10.07
CA MET A 239 -1.11 11.38 -10.54
C MET A 239 -2.11 11.22 -11.69
N PRO A 240 -1.73 10.50 -12.76
CA PRO A 240 -2.58 10.33 -13.93
C PRO A 240 -3.89 9.61 -13.58
N GLY A 241 -5.00 10.13 -14.11
CA GLY A 241 -6.33 9.56 -13.92
C GLY A 241 -6.89 9.71 -12.50
N PHE A 242 -6.33 10.58 -11.68
CA PHE A 242 -6.91 10.94 -10.39
C PHE A 242 -8.29 11.56 -10.58
N SER A 243 -9.30 10.94 -9.98
CA SER A 243 -10.71 11.34 -10.15
C SER A 243 -11.20 12.43 -9.19
N GLY A 244 -10.33 12.90 -8.30
CA GLY A 244 -10.77 13.60 -7.09
C GLY A 244 -11.25 12.63 -6.00
N ILE A 245 -11.17 13.05 -4.74
CA ILE A 245 -11.59 12.22 -3.59
C ILE A 245 -13.08 12.43 -3.34
N GLU A 246 -13.84 11.35 -3.41
CA GLU A 246 -15.24 11.28 -2.96
C GLU A 246 -15.26 10.91 -1.48
N TYR A 247 -15.82 11.78 -0.63
CA TYR A 247 -15.95 11.55 0.81
C TYR A 247 -17.35 11.08 1.18
N LYS A 248 -17.43 10.25 2.25
CA LYS A 248 -18.68 9.75 2.79
C LYS A 248 -18.66 9.78 4.31
#